data_950d5911ddef5dbd6bb0401ec2585112
#
_entry.id   950d5911ddef5dbd6bb0401ec2585112
#
_cell.length_a   1.000
_cell.length_b   1.000
_cell.length_c   1.000
_cell.angle_alpha   90.00
_cell.angle_beta   90.00
_cell.angle_gamma   90.00
#
_symmetry.space_group_name_H-M   'P 1'
#
loop_
_entity.id
_entity.type
_entity.pdbx_description
1 polymer ?
#
loop_
_entity_poly.entity_id
_entity_poly.type
_entity_poly.pdbx_seq_one_letter_code
_entity_poly.pdbx_strand_id
1 'polypeptide(L)'
;GDWSSDVCSSDLGYCMRIAIGCDHGGFILKAAVVDKLKELGHEVVDFGTNSDASVDYPIYGEAVANAVASKECDLGVLLCGTGIGISIAANKVKGIRAAVVDNLFCAQACKEHNNANIIAMGGRVVRPELAVQIVELWLKTEYAGGRHQRRLDEIAAIEDKNFK
;
A
#
# COMPACT_ATOMS: atom_id res chain seq x y z
N GLY A 1 -3.03 13.28 17.61
CA GLY A 1 -2.75 14.66 17.49
C GLY A 1 -3.16 15.21 16.14
N ASP A 2 -3.12 16.49 16.05
CA ASP A 2 -3.42 17.14 14.79
C ASP A 2 -2.19 17.09 13.90
N TRP A 3 -2.16 16.10 13.03
CA TRP A 3 -1.03 15.89 12.15
C TRP A 3 -1.33 16.30 10.71
N SER A 4 -2.53 16.73 10.42
CA SER A 4 -2.95 17.06 9.06
C SER A 4 -2.38 18.39 8.56
N SER A 5 -2.16 19.34 9.46
CA SER A 5 -1.72 20.68 9.05
C SER A 5 -0.21 20.80 8.86
N ASP A 6 0.56 19.89 9.45
CA ASP A 6 2.02 20.02 9.50
C ASP A 6 2.75 19.13 8.49
N VAL A 7 2.06 18.20 7.88
CA VAL A 7 2.70 17.12 7.13
C VAL A 7 2.51 17.24 5.63
N CYS A 8 1.35 17.65 5.19
CA CYS A 8 1.06 17.74 3.78
C CYS A 8 1.46 19.09 3.19
N SER A 9 2.25 19.05 2.13
CA SER A 9 2.71 20.25 1.43
C SER A 9 1.95 20.41 0.13
N SER A 10 1.32 21.56 -0.04
CA SER A 10 0.65 21.89 -1.29
C SER A 10 1.63 22.13 -2.45
N ASP A 11 2.90 22.34 -2.13
CA ASP A 11 3.92 22.61 -3.16
C ASP A 11 4.19 21.40 -4.02
N LEU A 12 3.82 20.19 -3.56
CA LEU A 12 4.04 18.95 -4.27
C LEU A 12 2.82 18.49 -5.06
N GLY A 13 1.88 19.40 -5.31
CA GLY A 13 0.67 19.13 -6.04
C GLY A 13 -0.45 18.71 -5.13
N TYR A 14 -0.45 17.46 -4.69
CA TYR A 14 -1.41 17.02 -3.68
C TYR A 14 -0.74 16.05 -2.72
N CYS A 15 -1.19 16.09 -1.50
CA CYS A 15 -0.69 15.24 -0.43
C CYS A 15 -1.71 14.16 -0.12
N MET A 16 -1.24 12.94 0.06
CA MET A 16 -2.09 11.82 0.45
C MET A 16 -1.70 11.32 1.82
N ARG A 17 -2.66 10.69 2.49
CA ARG A 17 -2.42 9.96 3.73
C ARG A 17 -2.18 8.51 3.35
N ILE A 18 -1.00 8.01 3.68
CA ILE A 18 -0.60 6.67 3.29
C ILE A 18 -0.36 5.84 4.54
N ALA A 19 -1.16 4.76 4.67
CA ALA A 19 -1.00 3.81 5.76
C ALA A 19 0.18 2.89 5.47
N ILE A 20 0.98 2.57 6.49
CA ILE A 20 2.02 1.56 6.35
C ILE A 20 1.89 0.54 7.48
N GLY A 21 2.04 -0.72 7.13
CA GLY A 21 2.06 -1.83 8.08
C GLY A 21 3.06 -2.87 7.65
N CYS A 22 3.69 -3.53 8.62
CA CYS A 22 4.64 -4.59 8.31
C CYS A 22 4.72 -5.57 9.47
N ASP A 23 5.19 -6.79 9.16
CA ASP A 23 5.60 -7.72 10.19
C ASP A 23 7.14 -7.66 10.31
N HIS A 24 7.69 -8.59 11.09
CA HIS A 24 9.15 -8.63 11.31
C HIS A 24 9.93 -8.92 10.01
N GLY A 25 9.35 -9.67 9.08
CA GLY A 25 10.01 -9.99 7.81
C GLY A 25 10.08 -8.81 6.85
N GLY A 26 9.19 -7.83 7.01
CA GLY A 26 9.17 -6.62 6.19
C GLY A 26 9.83 -5.43 6.86
N PHE A 27 10.17 -5.55 8.13
CA PHE A 27 10.65 -4.42 8.91
C PHE A 27 11.92 -3.79 8.32
N ILE A 28 12.76 -4.59 7.67
CA ILE A 28 14.00 -4.10 7.06
C ILE A 28 13.74 -3.04 5.97
N LEU A 29 12.56 -3.06 5.36
CA LEU A 29 12.21 -2.10 4.31
C LEU A 29 11.52 -0.85 4.86
N LYS A 30 11.02 -0.90 6.09
CA LYS A 30 10.11 0.12 6.60
C LYS A 30 10.71 1.50 6.64
N ALA A 31 11.91 1.65 7.20
CA ALA A 31 12.52 2.97 7.36
C ALA A 31 12.71 3.67 6.01
N ALA A 32 13.25 2.95 5.02
CA ALA A 32 13.47 3.52 3.70
C ALA A 32 12.17 3.92 3.01
N VAL A 33 11.13 3.09 3.14
CA VAL A 33 9.82 3.37 2.54
C VAL A 33 9.18 4.58 3.22
N VAL A 34 9.20 4.64 4.56
CA VAL A 34 8.64 5.79 5.29
C VAL A 34 9.36 7.07 4.89
N ASP A 35 10.69 7.03 4.82
CA ASP A 35 11.46 8.21 4.43
C ASP A 35 11.11 8.66 3.01
N LYS A 36 10.94 7.72 2.09
CA LYS A 36 10.56 8.05 0.71
C LYS A 36 9.17 8.68 0.65
N LEU A 37 8.21 8.14 1.40
CA LEU A 37 6.86 8.69 1.43
C LEU A 37 6.86 10.12 1.94
N LYS A 38 7.62 10.40 2.99
CA LYS A 38 7.74 11.74 3.54
C LYS A 38 8.47 12.68 2.60
N GLU A 39 9.53 12.19 1.96
CA GLU A 39 10.29 12.96 0.97
C GLU A 39 9.39 13.41 -0.18
N LEU A 40 8.44 12.55 -0.58
CA LEU A 40 7.50 12.86 -1.65
C LEU A 40 6.35 13.76 -1.19
N GLY A 41 6.34 14.15 0.08
CA GLY A 41 5.37 15.10 0.61
C GLY A 41 4.09 14.48 1.17
N HIS A 42 4.07 13.16 1.37
CA HIS A 42 2.89 12.50 1.88
C HIS A 42 2.92 12.37 3.40
N GLU A 43 1.74 12.23 3.98
CA GLU A 43 1.56 11.97 5.39
C GLU A 43 1.53 10.47 5.62
N VAL A 44 2.31 9.98 6.58
CA VAL A 44 2.43 8.54 6.85
C VAL A 44 1.70 8.21 8.14
N VAL A 45 0.81 7.22 8.07
CA VAL A 45 0.11 6.68 9.25
C VAL A 45 0.66 5.29 9.49
N ASP A 46 1.38 5.12 10.59
CA ASP A 46 2.10 3.90 10.90
C ASP A 46 1.27 2.97 11.78
N PHE A 47 0.91 1.80 11.24
CA PHE A 47 0.14 0.79 11.98
C PHE A 47 1.00 -0.30 12.61
N GLY A 48 2.33 -0.20 12.49
CA GLY A 48 3.27 -1.15 13.08
C GLY A 48 3.69 -2.22 12.08
N THR A 49 4.59 -3.12 12.41
CA THR A 49 5.27 -3.20 13.69
C THR A 49 6.47 -2.25 13.75
N ASN A 50 7.08 -2.10 14.93
CA ASN A 50 8.19 -1.16 15.11
C ASN A 50 9.46 -1.85 15.62
N SER A 51 9.56 -3.16 15.41
CA SER A 51 10.76 -3.93 15.77
C SER A 51 10.86 -5.16 14.86
N ASP A 52 11.95 -5.88 14.97
CA ASP A 52 12.15 -7.14 14.25
C ASP A 52 11.69 -8.36 15.04
N ALA A 53 11.04 -8.14 16.19
CA ALA A 53 10.48 -9.23 16.97
C ALA A 53 9.33 -9.89 16.19
N SER A 54 9.24 -11.21 16.28
CA SER A 54 8.25 -11.99 15.52
C SER A 54 6.83 -11.59 15.85
N VAL A 55 6.06 -11.27 14.81
CA VAL A 55 4.64 -10.92 14.91
C VAL A 55 3.91 -11.53 13.72
N ASP A 56 2.58 -11.56 13.81
CA ASP A 56 1.75 -12.16 12.76
C ASP A 56 1.30 -11.11 11.76
N TYR A 57 1.62 -11.33 10.49
CA TYR A 57 1.36 -10.34 9.43
C TYR A 57 -0.13 -10.02 9.20
N PRO A 58 -1.10 -10.94 9.39
CA PRO A 58 -2.50 -10.62 9.08
C PRO A 58 -3.06 -9.44 9.88
N ILE A 59 -2.60 -9.26 11.13
CA ILE A 59 -3.04 -8.16 11.98
C ILE A 59 -2.73 -6.82 11.30
N TYR A 60 -1.53 -6.70 10.77
CA TYR A 60 -1.08 -5.46 10.11
C TYR A 60 -1.71 -5.30 8.74
N GLY A 61 -1.89 -6.40 8.01
CA GLY A 61 -2.59 -6.37 6.73
C GLY A 61 -4.02 -5.88 6.88
N GLU A 62 -4.73 -6.39 7.88
CA GLU A 62 -6.11 -5.98 8.13
C GLU A 62 -6.19 -4.53 8.58
N ALA A 63 -5.29 -4.09 9.47
CA ALA A 63 -5.31 -2.73 9.98
C ALA A 63 -5.16 -1.70 8.87
N VAL A 64 -4.18 -1.91 7.98
CA VAL A 64 -3.95 -1.02 6.84
C VAL A 64 -5.12 -1.09 5.86
N ALA A 65 -5.61 -2.29 5.58
CA ALA A 65 -6.74 -2.46 4.65
C ALA A 65 -7.99 -1.73 5.15
N ASN A 66 -8.30 -1.85 6.45
CA ASN A 66 -9.44 -1.14 7.02
C ASN A 66 -9.27 0.37 6.93
N ALA A 67 -8.07 0.89 7.18
CA ALA A 67 -7.82 2.33 7.09
C ALA A 67 -8.02 2.84 5.66
N VAL A 68 -7.61 2.06 4.66
CA VAL A 68 -7.78 2.45 3.25
C VAL A 68 -9.25 2.30 2.83
N ALA A 69 -9.90 1.21 3.22
CA ALA A 69 -11.30 0.97 2.85
C ALA A 69 -12.23 2.01 3.45
N SER A 70 -11.96 2.47 4.68
CA SER A 70 -12.78 3.47 5.37
C SER A 70 -12.48 4.90 4.94
N LYS A 71 -11.45 5.10 4.11
CA LYS A 71 -10.98 6.41 3.67
C LYS A 71 -10.30 7.22 4.78
N GLU A 72 -9.95 6.59 5.89
CA GLU A 72 -9.05 7.19 6.87
C GLU A 72 -7.71 7.49 6.21
N CYS A 73 -7.24 6.57 5.35
CA CYS A 73 -6.06 6.76 4.53
C CYS A 73 -6.44 6.59 3.06
N ASP A 74 -5.69 7.24 2.18
CA ASP A 74 -5.94 7.18 0.75
C ASP A 74 -5.38 5.91 0.11
N LEU A 75 -4.18 5.50 0.53
CA LEU A 75 -3.45 4.37 -0.01
C LEU A 75 -2.74 3.64 1.12
N GLY A 76 -2.24 2.45 0.82
CA GLY A 76 -1.50 1.67 1.81
C GLY A 76 -0.28 0.99 1.25
N VAL A 77 0.71 0.77 2.12
CA VAL A 77 1.90 -0.01 1.81
C VAL A 77 2.03 -1.09 2.88
N LEU A 78 2.19 -2.33 2.45
CA LEU A 78 2.33 -3.49 3.33
C LEU A 78 3.63 -4.21 3.06
N LEU A 79 4.30 -4.62 4.13
CA LEU A 79 5.61 -5.26 4.03
C LEU A 79 5.63 -6.51 4.91
N CYS A 80 6.04 -7.64 4.33
CA CYS A 80 6.30 -8.86 5.10
C CYS A 80 7.50 -9.56 4.47
N GLY A 81 7.70 -10.84 4.75
CA GLY A 81 8.86 -11.55 4.18
C GLY A 81 8.83 -11.62 2.66
N THR A 82 7.68 -11.90 2.07
CA THR A 82 7.49 -12.01 0.63
C THR A 82 6.51 -10.98 0.06
N GLY A 83 5.72 -10.34 0.90
CA GLY A 83 4.60 -9.50 0.47
C GLY A 83 3.33 -10.30 0.19
N ILE A 84 3.43 -11.62 0.06
CA ILE A 84 2.32 -12.45 -0.38
C ILE A 84 1.25 -12.60 0.70
N GLY A 85 1.65 -13.08 1.89
CA GLY A 85 0.68 -13.35 2.95
C GLY A 85 -0.07 -12.11 3.38
N ILE A 86 0.66 -11.01 3.54
CA ILE A 86 0.06 -9.76 4.01
C ILE A 86 -0.89 -9.17 2.96
N SER A 87 -0.62 -9.38 1.67
CA SER A 87 -1.53 -8.95 0.60
C SER A 87 -2.80 -9.79 0.58
N ILE A 88 -2.68 -11.10 0.82
CA ILE A 88 -3.85 -11.98 0.88
C ILE A 88 -4.77 -11.51 2.02
N ALA A 89 -4.19 -11.21 3.19
CA ALA A 89 -4.96 -10.72 4.33
C ALA A 89 -5.67 -9.41 3.98
N ALA A 90 -4.96 -8.46 3.37
CA ALA A 90 -5.54 -7.17 3.01
C ALA A 90 -6.69 -7.32 2.01
N ASN A 91 -6.55 -8.23 1.06
CA ASN A 91 -7.59 -8.45 0.04
C ASN A 91 -8.85 -9.12 0.59
N LYS A 92 -8.86 -9.53 1.85
CA LYS A 92 -10.08 -10.01 2.50
C LYS A 92 -10.99 -8.87 2.97
N VAL A 93 -10.54 -7.64 2.84
CA VAL A 93 -11.34 -6.46 3.18
C VAL A 93 -11.96 -5.91 1.90
N LYS A 94 -13.28 -5.72 1.92
CA LYS A 94 -14.01 -5.25 0.74
C LYS A 94 -13.51 -3.88 0.30
N GLY A 95 -13.30 -3.72 -1.00
CA GLY A 95 -12.82 -2.47 -1.57
C GLY A 95 -11.30 -2.36 -1.68
N ILE A 96 -10.58 -3.39 -1.22
CA ILE A 96 -9.12 -3.39 -1.28
C ILE A 96 -8.64 -4.16 -2.51
N ARG A 97 -7.72 -3.54 -3.22
CA ARG A 97 -7.00 -4.15 -4.35
C ARG A 97 -5.52 -4.04 -4.03
N ALA A 98 -5.03 -5.03 -3.26
CA ALA A 98 -3.63 -5.09 -2.85
C ALA A 98 -2.84 -5.93 -3.86
N ALA A 99 -1.76 -5.36 -4.37
CA ALA A 99 -0.91 -6.02 -5.36
C ALA A 99 0.46 -6.30 -4.77
N VAL A 100 0.95 -7.54 -4.94
CA VAL A 100 2.32 -7.88 -4.59
C VAL A 100 3.22 -7.46 -5.74
N VAL A 101 4.23 -6.64 -5.44
CA VAL A 101 5.08 -6.07 -6.49
C VAL A 101 6.56 -6.23 -6.12
N ASP A 102 7.35 -6.71 -7.06
CA ASP A 102 8.78 -6.88 -6.88
C ASP A 102 9.60 -6.34 -8.05
N ASN A 103 8.95 -5.60 -8.96
CA ASN A 103 9.61 -5.05 -10.14
C ASN A 103 8.89 -3.78 -10.58
N LEU A 104 9.58 -2.98 -11.39
CA LEU A 104 9.04 -1.67 -11.79
C LEU A 104 7.89 -1.77 -12.78
N PHE A 105 7.90 -2.77 -13.64
CA PHE A 105 6.80 -2.95 -14.59
C PHE A 105 5.47 -3.16 -13.84
N CYS A 106 5.47 -4.07 -12.87
CA CYS A 106 4.26 -4.34 -12.10
C CYS A 106 3.89 -3.20 -11.16
N ALA A 107 4.88 -2.44 -10.68
CA ALA A 107 4.61 -1.26 -9.86
C ALA A 107 3.77 -0.25 -10.63
N GLN A 108 4.08 -0.04 -11.90
CA GLN A 108 3.31 0.85 -12.76
C GLN A 108 1.99 0.22 -13.18
N ALA A 109 2.03 -1.02 -13.65
CA ALA A 109 0.85 -1.69 -14.20
C ALA A 109 -0.26 -1.87 -13.16
N CYS A 110 0.08 -2.19 -11.91
CA CYS A 110 -0.95 -2.41 -10.89
C CYS A 110 -1.75 -1.14 -10.59
N LYS A 111 -1.14 0.03 -10.75
CA LYS A 111 -1.86 1.30 -10.60
C LYS A 111 -2.59 1.66 -11.89
N GLU A 112 -1.87 1.62 -13.01
CA GLU A 112 -2.39 2.04 -14.30
C GLU A 112 -3.59 1.19 -14.74
N HIS A 113 -3.51 -0.13 -14.57
CA HIS A 113 -4.54 -1.05 -15.03
C HIS A 113 -5.53 -1.46 -13.93
N ASN A 114 -5.05 -1.69 -12.71
CA ASN A 114 -5.86 -2.30 -11.66
C ASN A 114 -6.25 -1.30 -10.57
N ASN A 115 -5.77 -0.08 -10.65
CA ASN A 115 -6.00 0.95 -9.63
C ASN A 115 -5.77 0.39 -8.23
N ALA A 116 -4.65 -0.31 -8.06
CA ALA A 116 -4.29 -0.92 -6.78
C ALA A 116 -4.17 0.17 -5.72
N ASN A 117 -4.92 0.03 -4.63
CA ASN A 117 -4.91 1.00 -3.55
C ASN A 117 -3.98 0.60 -2.40
N ILE A 118 -3.45 -0.62 -2.46
CA ILE A 118 -2.40 -1.09 -1.56
C ILE A 118 -1.35 -1.81 -2.38
N ILE A 119 -0.08 -1.56 -2.05
CA ILE A 119 1.04 -2.28 -2.64
C ILE A 119 1.74 -3.07 -1.53
N ALA A 120 2.13 -4.31 -1.82
CA ALA A 120 2.81 -5.17 -0.86
C ALA A 120 4.16 -5.60 -1.40
N MET A 121 5.17 -5.61 -0.53
CA MET A 121 6.53 -6.00 -0.91
C MET A 121 7.14 -6.89 0.15
N GLY A 122 8.15 -7.66 -0.24
CA GLY A 122 8.82 -8.60 0.63
C GLY A 122 10.24 -8.19 0.99
N GLY A 123 10.54 -8.14 2.29
CA GLY A 123 11.88 -7.80 2.76
C GLY A 123 12.94 -8.84 2.38
N ARG A 124 12.53 -10.05 2.05
CA ARG A 124 13.43 -11.12 1.59
C ARG A 124 13.52 -11.18 0.06
N VAL A 125 12.73 -10.37 -0.64
CA VAL A 125 12.63 -10.42 -2.10
C VAL A 125 13.24 -9.19 -2.74
N VAL A 126 13.00 -8.00 -2.17
CA VAL A 126 13.52 -6.76 -2.73
C VAL A 126 14.44 -6.05 -1.73
N ARG A 127 15.42 -5.35 -2.25
CA ARG A 127 16.28 -4.49 -1.43
C ARG A 127 15.62 -3.15 -1.21
N PRO A 128 15.99 -2.41 -0.15
CA PRO A 128 15.42 -1.09 0.10
C PRO A 128 15.51 -0.14 -1.08
N GLU A 129 16.60 -0.19 -1.86
CA GLU A 129 16.78 0.68 -3.02
C GLU A 129 15.71 0.45 -4.08
N LEU A 130 15.37 -0.81 -4.33
CA LEU A 130 14.31 -1.14 -5.28
C LEU A 130 12.93 -0.84 -4.69
N ALA A 131 12.75 -1.11 -3.40
CA ALA A 131 11.47 -0.86 -2.74
C ALA A 131 11.06 0.61 -2.86
N VAL A 132 11.99 1.54 -2.64
CA VAL A 132 11.67 2.97 -2.75
C VAL A 132 11.37 3.38 -4.19
N GLN A 133 12.04 2.78 -5.17
CA GLN A 133 11.76 3.03 -6.58
C GLN A 133 10.36 2.53 -6.95
N ILE A 134 9.99 1.37 -6.45
CA ILE A 134 8.66 0.76 -6.67
C ILE A 134 7.58 1.69 -6.11
N VAL A 135 7.75 2.14 -4.86
CA VAL A 135 6.78 3.00 -4.19
C VAL A 135 6.64 4.31 -4.95
N GLU A 136 7.74 4.93 -5.33
CA GLU A 136 7.71 6.19 -6.04
C GLU A 136 7.00 6.07 -7.38
N LEU A 137 7.32 5.05 -8.17
CA LEU A 137 6.69 4.83 -9.47
C LEU A 137 5.19 4.58 -9.32
N TRP A 138 4.81 3.74 -8.36
CA TRP A 138 3.40 3.46 -8.07
C TRP A 138 2.63 4.73 -7.70
N LEU A 139 3.20 5.56 -6.85
CA LEU A 139 2.55 6.81 -6.42
C LEU A 139 2.42 7.83 -7.55
N LYS A 140 3.39 7.86 -8.47
CA LYS A 140 3.38 8.81 -9.59
C LYS A 140 2.56 8.33 -10.77
N THR A 141 2.13 7.09 -10.80
CA THR A 141 1.34 6.52 -11.88
C THR A 141 -0.13 6.85 -11.68
N GLU A 142 -0.80 7.27 -12.74
CA GLU A 142 -2.21 7.54 -12.70
C GLU A 142 -2.99 6.34 -13.23
N TYR A 143 -4.18 6.12 -12.68
CA TYR A 143 -5.08 5.09 -13.17
C TYR A 143 -5.58 5.49 -14.56
N ALA A 144 -5.44 4.59 -15.53
CA ALA A 144 -5.80 4.90 -16.91
C ALA A 144 -7.30 4.87 -17.18
N GLY A 145 -8.07 4.18 -16.35
CA GLY A 145 -9.52 4.07 -16.55
C GLY A 145 -9.87 3.33 -17.84
N GLY A 146 -10.82 3.89 -18.59
CA GLY A 146 -11.21 3.32 -19.87
C GLY A 146 -11.63 1.86 -19.77
N ARG A 147 -11.05 1.01 -20.63
CA ARG A 147 -11.38 -0.42 -20.67
C ARG A 147 -11.09 -1.16 -19.38
N HIS A 148 -10.17 -0.62 -18.55
CA HIS A 148 -9.83 -1.25 -17.29
C HIS A 148 -10.96 -1.15 -16.27
N GLN A 149 -11.74 -0.09 -16.34
CA GLN A 149 -12.83 0.13 -15.37
C GLN A 149 -13.87 -0.98 -15.43
N ARG A 150 -14.19 -1.50 -16.61
CA ARG A 150 -15.13 -2.61 -16.72
C ARG A 150 -14.66 -3.81 -15.89
N ARG A 151 -13.38 -4.11 -15.97
CA ARG A 151 -12.82 -5.25 -15.23
C ARG A 151 -12.83 -5.01 -13.72
N LEU A 152 -12.57 -3.78 -13.29
CA LEU A 152 -12.65 -3.45 -11.87
C LEU A 152 -14.09 -3.53 -11.37
N ASP A 153 -15.06 -3.14 -12.19
CA ASP A 153 -16.47 -3.26 -11.85
C ASP A 153 -16.86 -4.73 -11.70
N GLU A 154 -16.33 -5.60 -12.56
CA GLU A 154 -16.56 -7.04 -12.46
C GLU A 154 -15.99 -7.60 -11.16
N ILE A 155 -14.79 -7.15 -10.75
CA ILE A 155 -14.20 -7.54 -9.47
C ILE A 155 -15.08 -7.06 -8.32
N ALA A 156 -15.55 -5.82 -8.38
CA ALA A 156 -16.43 -5.28 -7.34
C ALA A 156 -17.73 -6.07 -7.23
N ALA A 157 -18.27 -6.54 -8.36
CA ALA A 157 -19.47 -7.38 -8.34
C ALA A 157 -19.22 -8.72 -7.65
N ILE A 158 -18.03 -9.29 -7.83
CA ILE A 158 -17.64 -10.52 -7.13
C ILE A 158 -17.60 -10.27 -5.63
N GLU A 159 -17.02 -9.14 -5.20
CA GLU A 159 -16.99 -8.76 -3.79
C GLU A 159 -18.40 -8.64 -3.22
N ASP A 160 -19.28 -7.92 -3.92
CA ASP A 160 -20.64 -7.71 -3.44
C ASP A 160 -21.40 -9.00 -3.28
N LYS A 161 -21.11 -9.98 -4.13
CA LYS A 161 -21.78 -11.29 -4.08
C LYS A 161 -21.25 -12.15 -2.93
N ASN A 162 -19.96 -12.09 -2.64
CA ASN A 162 -19.31 -13.03 -1.73
C ASN A 162 -18.92 -12.45 -0.38
N PHE A 163 -18.73 -11.14 -0.26
CA PHE A 163 -18.35 -10.48 0.98
C PHE A 163 -19.61 -9.88 1.60
N LYS A 164 -20.05 -10.48 2.68
CA LYS A 164 -21.24 -10.00 3.40
C LYS A 164 -20.88 -8.97 4.50
#